data_bfb7901ec36dc6a441e5d1c94df4419c
#
_entry.id   bfb7901ec36dc6a441e5d1c94df4419c
#
_cell.length_a   1.000
_cell.length_b   1.000
_cell.length_c   1.000
_cell.angle_alpha   90.00
_cell.angle_beta   90.00
_cell.angle_gamma   90.00
#
_symmetry.space_group_name_H-M   'P 1'
#
loop_
_entity.id
_entity.type
_entity.pdbx_description
1 polymer ?
#
loop_
_entity_poly.entity_id
_entity_poly.type
_entity_poly.pdbx_seq_one_letter_code
_entity_poly.pdbx_strand_id
1 'polypeptide(L)'
;MTKRITTLAIALTLGASLAACSKSEPAAEGEATEHAVQHVGAFDGDAARGERIAADKQLSGNGQACIDCHGPAGAKPIDPTYPVLAGQYQDYLFQAIHEYRDGERTHALMSLQIQGAVKAGKLDDQGIADLAAYFAAQSGPLGDLSHP
;
A
#
# COMPACT_ATOMS: atom_id res chain seq x y z
N MET A 1 4.31 58.63 41.19
CA MET A 1 4.65 59.90 40.49
C MET A 1 4.58 59.63 39.00
N THR A 2 3.61 60.37 38.38
CA THR A 2 3.46 60.83 37.00
C THR A 2 3.56 59.83 35.84
N LYS A 3 2.41 59.38 35.35
CA LYS A 3 1.63 59.81 34.18
C LYS A 3 2.46 60.33 32.99
N ARG A 4 2.34 59.65 31.86
CA ARG A 4 2.04 60.34 30.58
C ARG A 4 1.39 59.33 29.58
N ILE A 5 0.16 59.62 29.32
CA ILE A 5 -0.71 59.17 28.23
C ILE A 5 -0.25 59.91 26.97
N THR A 6 -0.09 59.21 25.86
CA THR A 6 -0.08 59.85 24.55
C THR A 6 -0.93 59.02 23.58
N THR A 7 -2.08 59.56 23.34
CA THR A 7 -3.04 59.24 22.30
C THR A 7 -2.59 59.85 20.99
N LEU A 8 -2.64 59.13 19.87
CA LEU A 8 -2.78 59.72 18.53
C LEU A 8 -3.22 58.59 17.56
N ALA A 9 -4.44 58.57 17.21
CA ALA A 9 -5.13 59.08 16.03
C ALA A 9 -4.93 58.23 14.76
N ILE A 10 -5.96 57.46 14.48
CA ILE A 10 -6.80 57.30 13.27
C ILE A 10 -6.15 57.76 11.96
N ALA A 11 -6.02 56.82 11.03
CA ALA A 11 -6.23 57.09 9.61
C ALA A 11 -6.82 55.85 8.92
N LEU A 12 -8.09 55.97 8.63
CA LEU A 12 -8.94 55.12 7.82
C LEU A 12 -8.63 55.42 6.35
N THR A 13 -8.10 54.45 5.60
CA THR A 13 -8.12 54.53 4.13
C THR A 13 -8.80 53.31 3.56
N LEU A 14 -10.01 53.54 3.14
CA LEU A 14 -10.81 52.70 2.25
C LEU A 14 -10.12 52.70 0.89
N GLY A 15 -9.63 51.55 0.46
CA GLY A 15 -9.14 51.29 -0.89
C GLY A 15 -9.93 50.15 -1.50
N ALA A 16 -10.99 50.48 -2.20
CA ALA A 16 -11.68 49.58 -3.11
C ALA A 16 -10.80 49.36 -4.33
N SER A 17 -10.48 48.12 -4.63
CA SER A 17 -9.94 47.71 -5.92
C SER A 17 -10.69 46.50 -6.41
N LEU A 18 -11.52 46.80 -7.40
CA LEU A 18 -12.28 45.84 -8.23
C LEU A 18 -11.36 45.07 -9.17
N ALA A 19 -11.72 43.81 -9.38
CA ALA A 19 -11.66 43.04 -10.61
C ALA A 19 -10.31 42.96 -11.35
N ALA A 20 -9.75 41.78 -11.31
CA ALA A 20 -9.09 41.22 -12.47
C ALA A 20 -9.52 39.76 -12.61
N CYS A 21 -10.51 39.51 -13.43
CA CYS A 21 -10.69 38.23 -14.11
C CYS A 21 -9.46 38.06 -15.00
N SER A 22 -8.52 37.26 -14.60
CA SER A 22 -7.38 36.86 -15.42
C SER A 22 -7.74 35.63 -16.21
N LYS A 23 -7.67 35.79 -17.52
CA LYS A 23 -7.63 34.82 -18.57
C LYS A 23 -7.18 33.41 -18.14
N SER A 24 -7.97 32.41 -18.52
CA SER A 24 -7.57 31.04 -18.65
C SER A 24 -6.41 30.90 -19.67
N GLU A 25 -5.22 30.69 -19.19
CA GLU A 25 -4.14 30.16 -20.02
C GLU A 25 -4.44 28.70 -20.36
N PRO A 26 -4.11 28.26 -21.59
CA PRO A 26 -4.28 26.85 -21.95
C PRO A 26 -3.34 26.00 -21.10
N ALA A 27 -3.94 24.98 -20.48
CA ALA A 27 -3.20 23.96 -19.74
C ALA A 27 -2.10 23.37 -20.64
N ALA A 28 -0.87 23.55 -20.20
CA ALA A 28 0.24 22.73 -20.68
C ALA A 28 -0.13 21.25 -20.39
N GLU A 29 0.04 20.42 -21.40
CA GLU A 29 -0.02 18.97 -21.29
C GLU A 29 0.92 18.56 -20.14
N GLY A 30 0.33 18.33 -18.99
CA GLY A 30 1.05 17.80 -17.84
C GLY A 30 1.37 16.36 -18.13
N GLU A 31 2.65 16.03 -18.11
CA GLU A 31 3.13 14.68 -17.88
C GLU A 31 2.25 14.00 -16.84
N ALA A 32 1.75 12.82 -17.21
CA ALA A 32 1.10 11.94 -16.26
C ALA A 32 2.11 11.67 -15.14
N THR A 33 2.06 12.45 -14.09
CA THR A 33 2.70 12.08 -12.85
C THR A 33 2.02 10.80 -12.42
N GLU A 34 2.71 9.70 -12.62
CA GLU A 34 2.43 8.43 -11.98
C GLU A 34 2.14 8.74 -10.51
N HIS A 35 0.86 8.72 -10.16
CA HIS A 35 0.44 8.90 -8.78
C HIS A 35 1.04 7.71 -8.03
N ALA A 36 2.18 7.94 -7.38
CA ALA A 36 2.69 7.01 -6.41
C ALA A 36 1.56 6.77 -5.40
N VAL A 37 0.97 5.59 -5.46
CA VAL A 37 -0.05 5.17 -4.50
C VAL A 37 0.63 5.22 -3.14
N GLN A 38 0.28 6.22 -2.34
CA GLN A 38 0.76 6.29 -0.97
C GLN A 38 0.09 5.15 -0.19
N HIS A 39 0.87 4.11 0.05
CA HIS A 39 0.43 3.02 0.90
C HIS A 39 0.37 3.53 2.34
N VAL A 40 -0.82 3.46 2.94
CA VAL A 40 -1.05 3.81 4.35
C VAL A 40 -0.63 2.61 5.21
N GLY A 41 0.63 2.21 5.10
CA GLY A 41 1.20 1.10 5.85
C GLY A 41 2.53 1.51 6.48
N ALA A 42 2.88 0.89 7.59
CA ALA A 42 4.11 1.19 8.32
C ALA A 42 5.40 0.79 7.55
N PHE A 43 5.26 0.05 6.44
CA PHE A 43 6.38 -0.51 5.68
C PHE A 43 6.16 -0.36 4.17
N ASP A 44 7.12 0.25 3.50
CA ASP A 44 7.21 0.18 2.04
C ASP A 44 7.71 -1.21 1.64
N GLY A 45 6.92 -1.91 0.80
CA GLY A 45 7.26 -3.24 0.32
C GLY A 45 8.13 -3.21 -0.93
N ASP A 46 9.12 -4.09 -0.99
CA ASP A 46 9.95 -4.32 -2.17
C ASP A 46 9.44 -5.55 -2.93
N ALA A 47 8.81 -5.33 -4.08
CA ALA A 47 8.23 -6.41 -4.88
C ALA A 47 9.26 -7.45 -5.34
N ALA A 48 10.52 -7.06 -5.61
CA ALA A 48 11.57 -8.00 -6.00
C ALA A 48 12.02 -8.89 -4.84
N ARG A 49 12.01 -8.37 -3.60
CA ARG A 49 12.21 -9.22 -2.42
C ARG A 49 11.00 -10.11 -2.19
N GLY A 50 9.79 -9.58 -2.34
CA GLY A 50 8.54 -10.33 -2.24
C GLY A 50 8.47 -11.51 -3.18
N GLU A 51 8.93 -11.36 -4.43
CA GLU A 51 9.04 -12.46 -5.39
C GLU A 51 9.90 -13.61 -4.87
N ARG A 52 11.09 -13.27 -4.33
CA ARG A 52 11.98 -14.29 -3.77
C ARG A 52 11.36 -14.99 -2.57
N ILE A 53 10.69 -14.26 -1.70
CA ILE A 53 9.98 -14.82 -0.53
C ILE A 53 8.83 -15.73 -1.00
N ALA A 54 8.05 -15.28 -1.99
CA ALA A 54 6.91 -16.03 -2.54
C ALA A 54 7.33 -17.36 -3.18
N ALA A 55 8.56 -17.45 -3.68
CA ALA A 55 9.14 -18.65 -4.30
C ALA A 55 9.95 -19.52 -3.34
N ASP A 56 10.19 -19.07 -2.10
CA ASP A 56 11.02 -19.82 -1.14
C ASP A 56 10.28 -21.03 -0.55
N LYS A 57 10.63 -22.21 -1.01
CA LYS A 57 10.09 -23.50 -0.51
C LYS A 57 10.52 -23.82 0.93
N GLN A 58 11.51 -23.13 1.44
CA GLN A 58 11.98 -23.30 2.81
C GLN A 58 11.40 -22.25 3.77
N LEU A 59 10.52 -21.38 3.28
CA LEU A 59 9.97 -20.25 4.05
C LEU A 59 9.37 -20.73 5.37
N SER A 60 8.41 -21.64 5.32
CA SER A 60 7.71 -22.17 6.51
C SER A 60 8.27 -23.50 7.02
N GLY A 61 9.29 -24.04 6.35
CA GLY A 61 9.90 -25.31 6.71
C GLY A 61 9.12 -26.57 6.28
N ASN A 62 8.00 -26.42 5.57
CA ASN A 62 7.17 -27.52 5.08
C ASN A 62 7.46 -27.92 3.62
N GLY A 63 8.41 -27.26 2.97
CA GLY A 63 8.78 -27.51 1.58
C GLY A 63 7.87 -26.89 0.52
N GLN A 64 6.95 -26.00 0.91
CA GLN A 64 6.00 -25.35 0.02
C GLN A 64 6.21 -23.84 -0.02
N ALA A 65 6.20 -23.28 -1.23
CA ALA A 65 6.20 -21.84 -1.49
C ALA A 65 4.78 -21.31 -1.65
N CYS A 66 4.59 -19.99 -1.53
CA CYS A 66 3.29 -19.35 -1.75
C CYS A 66 2.74 -19.66 -3.15
N ILE A 67 3.62 -19.56 -4.16
CA ILE A 67 3.26 -19.78 -5.57
C ILE A 67 2.96 -21.26 -5.90
N ASP A 68 3.31 -22.21 -5.06
CA ASP A 68 2.97 -23.62 -5.28
C ASP A 68 1.45 -23.85 -5.15
N CYS A 69 0.76 -23.09 -4.31
CA CYS A 69 -0.69 -23.18 -4.11
C CYS A 69 -1.43 -22.07 -4.85
N HIS A 70 -0.96 -20.81 -4.77
CA HIS A 70 -1.60 -19.67 -5.41
C HIS A 70 -1.27 -19.53 -6.90
N GLY A 71 -0.38 -20.38 -7.40
CA GLY A 71 0.08 -20.40 -8.78
C GLY A 71 1.15 -19.35 -9.08
N PRO A 72 1.76 -19.41 -10.28
CA PRO A 72 2.76 -18.45 -10.71
C PRO A 72 2.24 -17.02 -10.57
N ALA A 73 3.04 -16.14 -9.98
CA ALA A 73 2.68 -14.74 -9.69
C ALA A 73 1.38 -14.57 -8.88
N GLY A 74 0.87 -15.63 -8.25
CA GLY A 74 -0.42 -15.62 -7.55
C GLY A 74 -1.65 -15.52 -8.46
N ALA A 75 -1.49 -15.74 -9.79
CA ALA A 75 -2.54 -15.47 -10.78
C ALA A 75 -3.37 -16.70 -11.16
N LYS A 76 -2.82 -17.90 -10.96
CA LYS A 76 -3.48 -19.17 -11.39
C LYS A 76 -3.36 -20.21 -10.28
N PRO A 77 -4.22 -20.12 -9.25
CA PRO A 77 -4.26 -21.13 -8.19
C PRO A 77 -4.42 -22.55 -8.73
N ILE A 78 -3.81 -23.50 -8.05
CA ILE A 78 -3.89 -24.93 -8.46
C ILE A 78 -5.27 -25.53 -8.21
N ASP A 79 -6.09 -24.91 -7.37
CA ASP A 79 -7.44 -25.31 -7.04
C ASP A 79 -8.31 -24.07 -6.77
N PRO A 80 -9.62 -24.07 -7.10
CA PRO A 80 -10.51 -22.94 -6.88
C PRO A 80 -10.66 -22.50 -5.41
N THR A 81 -10.30 -23.34 -4.46
CA THR A 81 -10.34 -22.98 -3.02
C THR A 81 -9.20 -22.05 -2.59
N TYR A 82 -8.12 -21.98 -3.38
CA TYR A 82 -7.05 -21.01 -3.15
C TYR A 82 -7.38 -19.68 -3.84
N PRO A 83 -7.31 -18.56 -3.14
CA PRO A 83 -7.61 -17.28 -3.75
C PRO A 83 -6.54 -16.85 -4.76
N VAL A 84 -6.96 -16.12 -5.78
CA VAL A 84 -6.06 -15.33 -6.63
C VAL A 84 -5.51 -14.18 -5.79
N LEU A 85 -4.19 -13.97 -5.85
CA LEU A 85 -3.48 -12.91 -5.14
C LEU A 85 -3.04 -11.79 -6.08
N ALA A 86 -2.83 -12.12 -7.37
CA ALA A 86 -2.36 -11.19 -8.38
C ALA A 86 -3.32 -10.01 -8.56
N GLY A 87 -2.79 -8.78 -8.44
CA GLY A 87 -3.55 -7.55 -8.57
C GLY A 87 -4.45 -7.22 -7.37
N GLN A 88 -4.34 -7.96 -6.26
CA GLN A 88 -5.06 -7.62 -5.04
C GLN A 88 -4.43 -6.38 -4.38
N TYR A 89 -5.22 -5.58 -3.69
CA TYR A 89 -4.73 -4.41 -2.97
C TYR A 89 -3.62 -4.77 -1.98
N GLN A 90 -2.52 -4.03 -2.03
CA GLN A 90 -1.35 -4.28 -1.19
C GLN A 90 -1.70 -4.23 0.30
N ASP A 91 -2.47 -3.23 0.73
CA ASP A 91 -2.87 -3.07 2.14
C ASP A 91 -3.74 -4.23 2.62
N TYR A 92 -4.63 -4.72 1.75
CA TYR A 92 -5.43 -5.91 2.07
C TYR A 92 -4.56 -7.16 2.24
N LEU A 93 -3.60 -7.38 1.32
CA LEU A 93 -2.68 -8.52 1.40
C LEU A 93 -1.82 -8.44 2.67
N PHE A 94 -1.28 -7.27 2.96
CA PHE A 94 -0.50 -7.01 4.16
C PHE A 94 -1.31 -7.35 5.41
N GLN A 95 -2.50 -6.78 5.54
CA GLN A 95 -3.38 -7.01 6.68
C GLN A 95 -3.77 -8.50 6.81
N ALA A 96 -4.15 -9.15 5.70
CA ALA A 96 -4.56 -10.55 5.71
C ALA A 96 -3.43 -11.49 6.17
N ILE A 97 -2.18 -11.23 5.78
CA ILE A 97 -1.02 -12.03 6.22
C ILE A 97 -0.74 -11.79 7.70
N HIS A 98 -0.85 -10.52 8.17
CA HIS A 98 -0.74 -10.18 9.59
C HIS A 98 -1.78 -10.92 10.44
N GLU A 99 -3.03 -10.92 9.99
CA GLU A 99 -4.12 -11.61 10.70
C GLU A 99 -3.85 -13.13 10.83
N TYR A 100 -3.27 -13.77 9.79
CA TYR A 100 -2.85 -15.17 9.89
C TYR A 100 -1.68 -15.34 10.86
N ARG A 101 -0.73 -14.42 10.87
CA ARG A 101 0.40 -14.43 11.81
C ARG A 101 -0.08 -14.36 13.26
N ASP A 102 -0.98 -13.43 13.53
CA ASP A 102 -1.45 -13.10 14.89
C ASP A 102 -2.58 -14.03 15.35
N GLY A 103 -3.08 -14.89 14.45
CA GLY A 103 -4.15 -15.84 14.75
C GLY A 103 -5.55 -15.24 14.72
N GLU A 104 -5.70 -13.99 14.30
CA GLU A 104 -6.99 -13.31 14.14
C GLU A 104 -7.77 -13.87 12.92
N ARG A 105 -7.05 -14.38 11.93
CA ARG A 105 -7.59 -15.16 10.81
C ARG A 105 -7.09 -16.58 10.90
N THR A 106 -8.00 -17.55 10.76
CA THR A 106 -7.66 -18.97 10.85
C THR A 106 -7.99 -19.70 9.54
N HIS A 107 -7.02 -20.44 9.05
CA HIS A 107 -7.18 -21.41 7.97
C HIS A 107 -6.08 -22.48 8.11
N ALA A 108 -6.44 -23.75 8.04
CA ALA A 108 -5.53 -24.83 8.37
C ALA A 108 -4.16 -24.74 7.67
N LEU A 109 -4.15 -24.46 6.37
CA LEU A 109 -2.90 -24.37 5.59
C LEU A 109 -2.23 -23.01 5.72
N MET A 110 -2.99 -21.89 5.59
CA MET A 110 -2.38 -20.56 5.64
C MET A 110 -1.82 -20.20 7.01
N SER A 111 -2.51 -20.59 8.10
CA SER A 111 -1.98 -20.38 9.46
C SER A 111 -0.67 -21.15 9.66
N LEU A 112 -0.58 -22.41 9.19
CA LEU A 112 0.67 -23.20 9.25
C LEU A 112 1.77 -22.54 8.41
N GLN A 113 1.46 -22.04 7.23
CA GLN A 113 2.42 -21.44 6.31
C GLN A 113 3.01 -20.15 6.91
N ILE A 114 2.16 -19.24 7.37
CA ILE A 114 2.62 -17.94 7.87
C ILE A 114 3.26 -18.08 9.26
N GLN A 115 2.62 -18.76 10.20
CA GLN A 115 3.17 -18.94 11.55
C GLN A 115 4.44 -19.79 11.53
N GLY A 116 4.54 -20.77 10.62
CA GLY A 116 5.74 -21.55 10.40
C GLY A 116 6.91 -20.68 9.93
N ALA A 117 6.68 -19.78 8.98
CA ALA A 117 7.67 -18.85 8.46
C ALA A 117 8.16 -17.85 9.53
N VAL A 118 7.25 -17.32 10.32
CA VAL A 118 7.58 -16.42 11.44
C VAL A 118 8.37 -17.14 12.51
N LYS A 119 7.93 -18.34 12.91
CA LYS A 119 8.65 -19.18 13.90
C LYS A 119 10.05 -19.57 13.44
N ALA A 120 10.24 -19.76 12.14
CA ALA A 120 11.54 -20.03 11.55
C ALA A 120 12.43 -18.76 11.44
N GLY A 121 11.93 -17.58 11.81
CA GLY A 121 12.64 -16.30 11.68
C GLY A 121 12.84 -15.85 10.24
N LYS A 122 12.02 -16.33 9.31
CA LYS A 122 12.15 -16.08 7.87
C LYS A 122 11.12 -15.08 7.33
N LEU A 123 10.13 -14.73 8.13
CA LEU A 123 9.08 -13.77 7.75
C LEU A 123 8.84 -12.81 8.92
N ASP A 124 9.21 -11.56 8.72
CA ASP A 124 8.95 -10.43 9.60
C ASP A 124 7.96 -9.45 8.94
N ASP A 125 7.70 -8.31 9.58
CA ASP A 125 6.78 -7.29 9.05
C ASP A 125 7.23 -6.76 7.69
N GLN A 126 8.53 -6.58 7.49
CA GLN A 126 9.07 -6.15 6.21
C GLN A 126 8.87 -7.22 5.13
N GLY A 127 9.10 -8.47 5.44
CA GLY A 127 8.85 -9.58 4.52
C GLY A 127 7.37 -9.72 4.14
N ILE A 128 6.46 -9.43 5.07
CA ILE A 128 5.02 -9.38 4.81
C ILE A 128 4.69 -8.22 3.86
N ALA A 129 5.28 -7.04 4.06
CA ALA A 129 5.10 -5.89 3.17
C ALA A 129 5.63 -6.18 1.76
N ASP A 130 6.78 -6.85 1.66
CA ASP A 130 7.39 -7.24 0.39
C ASP A 130 6.51 -8.23 -0.39
N LEU A 131 5.98 -9.26 0.30
CA LEU A 131 5.02 -10.20 -0.29
C LEU A 131 3.77 -9.50 -0.80
N ALA A 132 3.22 -8.58 -0.01
CA ALA A 132 2.04 -7.80 -0.38
C ALA A 132 2.32 -6.94 -1.62
N ALA A 133 3.47 -6.25 -1.66
CA ALA A 133 3.89 -5.45 -2.81
C ALA A 133 4.09 -6.32 -4.07
N TYR A 134 4.70 -7.50 -3.93
CA TYR A 134 4.91 -8.40 -5.06
C TYR A 134 3.60 -8.85 -5.69
N PHE A 135 2.66 -9.38 -4.91
CA PHE A 135 1.39 -9.87 -5.46
C PHE A 135 0.48 -8.74 -5.96
N ALA A 136 0.50 -7.59 -5.29
CA ALA A 136 -0.26 -6.42 -5.74
C ALA A 136 0.20 -5.90 -7.11
N ALA A 137 1.49 -5.95 -7.38
CA ALA A 137 2.08 -5.52 -8.66
C ALA A 137 1.82 -6.48 -9.83
N GLN A 138 1.27 -7.67 -9.57
CA GLN A 138 1.01 -8.64 -10.63
C GLN A 138 -0.29 -8.34 -11.38
N SER A 139 -0.29 -8.59 -12.70
CA SER A 139 -1.52 -8.54 -13.49
C SER A 139 -2.47 -9.66 -13.07
N GLY A 140 -3.67 -9.32 -12.64
CA GLY A 140 -4.67 -10.26 -12.16
C GLY A 140 -6.10 -9.86 -12.53
N PRO A 141 -7.08 -10.75 -12.29
CA PRO A 141 -8.48 -10.48 -12.61
C PRO A 141 -9.11 -9.39 -11.71
N LEU A 142 -8.47 -9.07 -10.60
CA LEU A 142 -8.87 -7.96 -9.74
C LEU A 142 -8.43 -6.60 -10.29
N GLY A 143 -7.72 -6.64 -11.41
CA GLY A 143 -7.19 -5.57 -12.23
C GLY A 143 -7.69 -4.16 -11.97
N ASP A 144 -7.15 -3.27 -12.63
CA ASP A 144 -7.40 -1.85 -12.57
C ASP A 144 -8.90 -1.49 -12.44
N LEU A 145 -9.38 -1.33 -11.22
CA LEU A 145 -10.73 -0.80 -10.94
C LEU A 145 -10.84 0.70 -11.28
N SER A 146 -9.77 1.33 -11.75
CA SER A 146 -9.76 2.72 -12.21
C SER A 146 -10.40 2.89 -13.60
N HIS A 147 -10.64 1.78 -14.31
CA HIS A 147 -11.33 1.77 -15.60
C HIS A 147 -12.61 0.94 -15.48
N PRO A 148 -13.79 1.59 -15.27
CA PRO A 148 -15.11 0.94 -15.33
C PRO A 148 -15.47 0.51 -16.76
#